data_b34c9ef6694a6d32f305a8ebdeeb1c2c
#
_entry.id   b34c9ef6694a6d32f305a8ebdeeb1c2c
#
_cell.length_a   1.000
_cell.length_b   1.000
_cell.length_c   1.000
_cell.angle_alpha   90.00
_cell.angle_beta   90.00
_cell.angle_gamma   90.00
#
_symmetry.space_group_name_H-M   'P 1'
#
loop_
_entity.id
_entity.type
_entity.pdbx_description
1 polymer ?
#
loop_
_entity_poly.entity_id
_entity_poly.type
_entity_poly.pdbx_seq_one_letter_code
_entity_poly.pdbx_strand_id
1 'polypeptide(L)'
;MDDERLDAIVVGAGPAGITAAKDLAAAGLTVVVLERGQYPGSKNVSGGILYRQPTEEFCPGFEAEAPLERPIIEQRYLMLTEDEMLGGIFRSMRLAEQPHNAYSVLRSEFDRWYATKAEEADAEVYPEFSVTDVLWEDGRVAGVTTGEPDGELRARVVVLADGANSLLAQRAGLHREWEPMDQALVAKELIGLPAEKIDDRFALPTGLGTAYEIFGESTWGLLGYGFIYTNKESISIGTGALLQDLIDTGVNVNDMLDRFKRHPAIAPLIA
;
A
#
# COMPACT_ATOMS: atom_id res chain seq x y z
N MET A 1 24.76 -31.93 15.41
CA MET A 1 24.64 -31.01 14.27
C MET A 1 23.68 -29.93 14.76
N ASP A 2 24.20 -28.74 15.03
CA ASP A 2 23.36 -27.60 15.38
C ASP A 2 22.43 -27.37 14.17
N ASP A 3 21.15 -27.38 14.50
CA ASP A 3 20.06 -27.19 13.57
C ASP A 3 20.24 -25.79 12.95
N GLU A 4 20.49 -25.67 11.67
CA GLU A 4 20.55 -24.39 10.94
C GLU A 4 19.15 -23.74 10.87
N ARG A 5 18.61 -23.51 12.06
CA ARG A 5 17.25 -23.02 12.24
C ARG A 5 17.26 -21.52 12.46
N LEU A 6 16.61 -20.79 11.55
CA LEU A 6 16.41 -19.35 11.71
C LEU A 6 15.60 -19.05 12.99
N ASP A 7 15.82 -17.87 13.59
CA ASP A 7 14.95 -17.44 14.68
C ASP A 7 13.58 -17.06 14.15
N ALA A 8 13.52 -16.33 13.02
CA ALA A 8 12.27 -15.95 12.40
C ALA A 8 12.32 -15.97 10.86
N ILE A 9 11.20 -16.39 10.25
CA ILE A 9 10.90 -16.15 8.85
C ILE A 9 9.71 -15.19 8.78
N VAL A 10 9.86 -14.11 8.01
CA VAL A 10 8.80 -13.14 7.74
C VAL A 10 8.32 -13.34 6.31
N VAL A 11 7.04 -13.56 6.10
CA VAL A 11 6.45 -13.77 4.78
C VAL A 11 5.76 -12.49 4.31
N GLY A 12 6.33 -11.86 3.29
CA GLY A 12 5.91 -10.60 2.70
C GLY A 12 6.75 -9.41 3.15
N ALA A 13 7.34 -8.70 2.19
CA ALA A 13 8.15 -7.49 2.40
C ALA A 13 7.35 -6.19 2.23
N GLY A 14 6.08 -6.20 2.63
CA GLY A 14 5.30 -4.98 2.82
C GLY A 14 5.68 -4.28 4.14
N PRO A 15 5.09 -3.09 4.44
CA PRO A 15 5.45 -2.33 5.63
C PRO A 15 5.35 -3.12 6.93
N ALA A 16 4.33 -3.97 7.08
CA ALA A 16 4.15 -4.79 8.27
C ALA A 16 5.28 -5.81 8.45
N GLY A 17 5.64 -6.53 7.36
CA GLY A 17 6.70 -7.53 7.40
C GLY A 17 8.07 -6.91 7.61
N ILE A 18 8.36 -5.81 6.92
CA ILE A 18 9.64 -5.10 7.09
C ILE A 18 9.78 -4.52 8.50
N THR A 19 8.71 -3.95 9.08
CA THR A 19 8.74 -3.48 10.47
C THR A 19 9.07 -4.64 11.42
N ALA A 20 8.37 -5.78 11.28
CA ALA A 20 8.63 -6.94 12.11
C ALA A 20 10.06 -7.47 11.95
N ALA A 21 10.54 -7.59 10.71
CA ALA A 21 11.89 -8.07 10.41
C ALA A 21 12.96 -7.16 11.00
N LYS A 22 12.83 -5.84 10.80
CA LYS A 22 13.73 -4.83 11.34
C LYS A 22 13.84 -4.91 12.87
N ASP A 23 12.70 -4.97 13.55
CA ASP A 23 12.68 -4.97 15.01
C ASP A 23 13.21 -6.28 15.60
N LEU A 24 12.93 -7.42 14.96
CA LEU A 24 13.46 -8.73 15.34
C LEU A 24 14.99 -8.78 15.12
N ALA A 25 15.47 -8.34 13.97
CA ALA A 25 16.90 -8.31 13.66
C ALA A 25 17.67 -7.34 14.56
N ALA A 26 17.12 -6.15 14.84
CA ALA A 26 17.69 -5.20 15.81
C ALA A 26 17.77 -5.77 17.24
N ALA A 27 16.94 -6.76 17.57
CA ALA A 27 17.01 -7.51 18.82
C ALA A 27 18.07 -8.63 18.79
N GLY A 28 18.83 -8.78 17.72
CA GLY A 28 19.91 -9.77 17.56
C GLY A 28 19.43 -11.16 17.11
N LEU A 29 18.23 -11.25 16.52
CA LEU A 29 17.69 -12.50 15.99
C LEU A 29 18.09 -12.68 14.53
N THR A 30 18.27 -13.94 14.10
CA THR A 30 18.51 -14.30 12.70
C THR A 30 17.17 -14.31 11.95
N VAL A 31 16.97 -13.32 11.06
CA VAL A 31 15.68 -13.06 10.38
C VAL A 31 15.84 -13.12 8.87
N VAL A 32 14.94 -13.85 8.22
CA VAL A 32 14.81 -13.89 6.77
C VAL A 32 13.42 -13.39 6.39
N VAL A 33 13.37 -12.50 5.38
CA VAL A 33 12.12 -12.00 4.77
C VAL A 33 11.99 -12.60 3.38
N LEU A 34 10.87 -13.24 3.08
CA LEU A 34 10.56 -13.83 1.78
C LEU A 34 9.48 -13.01 1.08
N GLU A 35 9.82 -12.44 -0.08
CA GLU A 35 8.91 -11.62 -0.89
C GLU A 35 8.68 -12.26 -2.26
N ARG A 36 7.43 -12.45 -2.65
CA ARG A 36 7.07 -13.04 -3.96
C ARG A 36 7.24 -12.11 -5.15
N GLY A 37 7.30 -10.80 -4.92
CA GLY A 37 7.49 -9.78 -5.95
C GLY A 37 8.95 -9.67 -6.38
N GLN A 38 9.20 -9.04 -7.53
CA GLN A 38 10.56 -8.79 -8.03
C GLN A 38 11.38 -7.91 -7.09
N TYR A 39 10.71 -7.09 -6.32
CA TYR A 39 11.28 -6.27 -5.24
C TYR A 39 10.16 -5.91 -4.25
N PRO A 40 10.48 -5.56 -3.00
CA PRO A 40 9.52 -5.06 -2.04
C PRO A 40 8.71 -3.88 -2.59
N GLY A 41 7.38 -3.98 -2.59
CA GLY A 41 6.51 -2.94 -3.16
C GLY A 41 6.11 -3.12 -4.63
N SER A 42 6.76 -3.99 -5.41
CA SER A 42 6.46 -4.18 -6.85
C SER A 42 5.01 -4.54 -7.16
N LYS A 43 4.28 -5.08 -6.20
CA LYS A 43 2.87 -5.47 -6.32
C LYS A 43 1.92 -4.59 -5.50
N ASN A 44 2.44 -3.56 -4.81
CA ASN A 44 1.65 -2.71 -3.95
C ASN A 44 1.06 -1.54 -4.71
N VAL A 45 -0.24 -1.61 -4.97
CA VAL A 45 -1.01 -0.59 -5.69
C VAL A 45 -1.71 0.37 -4.74
N SER A 46 -2.22 -0.14 -3.62
CA SER A 46 -3.00 0.62 -2.65
C SER A 46 -2.15 1.46 -1.69
N GLY A 47 -2.75 2.50 -1.13
CA GLY A 47 -2.10 3.43 -0.23
C GLY A 47 -1.31 4.49 -0.99
N GLY A 48 -1.58 5.74 -0.70
CA GLY A 48 -0.92 6.87 -1.35
C GLY A 48 -0.65 8.01 -0.39
N ILE A 49 -1.20 7.92 0.83
CA ILE A 49 -1.00 8.93 1.89
C ILE A 49 -0.34 8.25 3.08
N LEU A 50 0.83 8.77 3.45
CA LEU A 50 1.63 8.34 4.60
C LEU A 50 1.52 9.39 5.70
N TYR A 51 1.01 9.00 6.85
CA TYR A 51 0.94 9.86 8.03
C TYR A 51 2.26 9.84 8.79
N ARG A 52 2.78 11.03 9.10
CA ARG A 52 4.09 11.18 9.74
C ARG A 52 4.16 10.54 11.12
N GLN A 53 3.21 10.86 12.00
CA GLN A 53 3.32 10.45 13.40
C GLN A 53 3.46 8.93 13.58
N PRO A 54 2.57 8.07 13.03
CA PRO A 54 2.74 6.63 13.16
C PRO A 54 4.00 6.13 12.46
N THR A 55 4.43 6.75 11.34
CA THR A 55 5.64 6.34 10.63
C THR A 55 6.89 6.64 11.46
N GLU A 56 6.95 7.77 12.14
CA GLU A 56 8.06 8.15 13.02
C GLU A 56 8.23 7.17 14.21
N GLU A 57 7.15 6.54 14.67
CA GLU A 57 7.20 5.56 15.75
C GLU A 57 7.97 4.29 15.37
N PHE A 58 7.82 3.81 14.14
CA PHE A 58 8.51 2.59 13.69
C PHE A 58 9.72 2.86 12.78
N CYS A 59 9.88 4.07 12.26
CA CYS A 59 11.04 4.47 11.44
C CYS A 59 11.44 5.91 11.77
N PRO A 60 12.09 6.14 12.92
CA PRO A 60 12.50 7.48 13.35
C PRO A 60 13.41 8.17 12.34
N GLY A 61 13.13 9.44 12.03
CA GLY A 61 13.90 10.24 11.10
C GLY A 61 13.68 9.91 9.62
N PHE A 62 12.66 9.12 9.26
CA PHE A 62 12.38 8.68 7.90
C PHE A 62 12.24 9.83 6.90
N GLU A 63 11.79 11.01 7.33
CA GLU A 63 11.59 12.18 6.45
C GLU A 63 12.88 12.64 5.74
N ALA A 64 14.04 12.36 6.30
CA ALA A 64 15.33 12.75 5.72
C ALA A 64 15.76 11.86 4.54
N GLU A 65 15.27 10.63 4.46
CA GLU A 65 15.78 9.61 3.53
C GLU A 65 14.70 8.98 2.65
N ALA A 66 13.46 8.93 3.15
CA ALA A 66 12.37 8.25 2.45
C ALA A 66 12.03 8.96 1.11
N PRO A 67 11.67 8.21 0.07
CA PRO A 67 11.22 8.75 -1.21
C PRO A 67 9.79 9.30 -1.08
N LEU A 68 9.66 10.38 -0.31
CA LEU A 68 8.39 11.07 -0.11
C LEU A 68 8.06 11.91 -1.34
N GLU A 69 6.78 12.04 -1.63
CA GLU A 69 6.26 12.88 -2.69
C GLU A 69 5.92 14.28 -2.14
N ARG A 70 4.66 14.69 -2.13
CA ARG A 70 4.24 16.03 -1.69
C ARG A 70 3.70 16.02 -0.26
N PRO A 71 4.05 17.01 0.58
CA PRO A 71 3.35 17.23 1.84
C PRO A 71 1.88 17.58 1.59
N ILE A 72 0.97 16.89 2.25
CA ILE A 72 -0.47 17.08 2.07
C ILE A 72 -0.97 18.19 2.99
N ILE A 73 -1.46 19.28 2.38
CA ILE A 73 -2.03 20.43 3.09
C ILE A 73 -3.54 20.56 2.92
N GLU A 74 -4.09 19.78 1.99
CA GLU A 74 -5.49 19.87 1.63
C GLU A 74 -6.11 18.49 1.47
N GLN A 75 -7.37 18.37 1.93
CA GLN A 75 -8.24 17.23 1.66
C GLN A 75 -9.55 17.74 1.08
N ARG A 76 -10.05 17.05 0.05
CA ARG A 76 -11.36 17.33 -0.55
C ARG A 76 -12.24 16.10 -0.47
N TYR A 77 -13.47 16.33 -0.05
CA TYR A 77 -14.53 15.33 -0.02
C TYR A 77 -15.58 15.75 -1.04
N LEU A 78 -15.70 14.98 -2.11
CA LEU A 78 -16.52 15.33 -3.27
C LEU A 78 -17.60 14.28 -3.50
N MET A 79 -18.77 14.74 -3.92
CA MET A 79 -19.85 13.91 -4.43
C MET A 79 -20.05 14.24 -5.91
N LEU A 80 -20.02 13.24 -6.77
CA LEU A 80 -20.29 13.38 -8.20
C LEU A 80 -21.66 12.82 -8.54
N THR A 81 -22.37 13.52 -9.40
CA THR A 81 -23.47 12.99 -10.22
C THR A 81 -22.92 12.66 -11.62
N GLU A 82 -23.75 12.53 -12.63
CA GLU A 82 -23.29 12.25 -14.01
C GLU A 82 -22.41 13.37 -14.58
N ASP A 83 -22.72 14.63 -14.27
CA ASP A 83 -22.05 15.82 -14.83
C ASP A 83 -21.76 16.93 -13.80
N GLU A 84 -22.23 16.79 -12.57
CA GLU A 84 -22.08 17.79 -11.50
C GLU A 84 -21.13 17.32 -10.39
N MET A 85 -20.58 18.29 -9.65
CA MET A 85 -19.73 18.04 -8.50
C MET A 85 -20.12 18.96 -7.34
N LEU A 86 -20.32 18.37 -6.17
CA LEU A 86 -20.54 19.08 -4.90
C LEU A 86 -19.52 18.58 -3.88
N GLY A 87 -19.00 19.45 -3.01
CA GLY A 87 -18.14 18.96 -1.94
C GLY A 87 -17.58 20.01 -1.02
N GLY A 88 -16.79 19.56 -0.07
CA GLY A 88 -16.09 20.37 0.91
C GLY A 88 -14.57 20.30 0.74
N ILE A 89 -13.90 21.38 1.08
CA ILE A 89 -12.43 21.51 1.07
C ILE A 89 -11.97 21.83 2.49
N PHE A 90 -11.04 21.02 2.98
CA PHE A 90 -10.24 21.37 4.14
C PHE A 90 -8.82 21.69 3.67
N ARG A 91 -8.37 22.95 3.83
CA ARG A 91 -7.01 23.38 3.55
C ARG A 91 -6.43 24.11 4.75
N SER A 92 -5.23 23.76 5.15
CA SER A 92 -4.54 24.43 6.25
C SER A 92 -3.08 24.69 5.90
N MET A 93 -2.69 25.97 5.89
CA MET A 93 -1.29 26.34 5.68
C MET A 93 -0.37 25.99 6.85
N ARG A 94 -0.91 25.66 8.01
CA ARG A 94 -0.12 25.09 9.13
C ARG A 94 0.46 23.73 8.78
N LEU A 95 -0.20 22.98 7.89
CA LEU A 95 0.29 21.68 7.42
C LEU A 95 1.45 21.82 6.40
N ALA A 96 1.71 23.05 5.91
CA ALA A 96 2.88 23.36 5.09
C ALA A 96 4.15 23.60 5.93
N GLU A 97 4.00 23.78 7.24
CA GLU A 97 5.12 23.97 8.15
C GLU A 97 5.68 22.61 8.59
N GLN A 98 7.01 22.53 8.73
CA GLN A 98 7.66 21.33 9.25
C GLN A 98 7.52 21.25 10.79
N PRO A 99 7.36 20.04 11.33
CA PRO A 99 7.23 18.75 10.63
C PRO A 99 5.85 18.60 9.98
N HIS A 100 5.82 18.16 8.73
CA HIS A 100 4.55 17.94 8.02
C HIS A 100 3.72 16.81 8.64
N ASN A 101 2.40 16.86 8.48
CA ASN A 101 1.49 15.86 9.03
C ASN A 101 1.42 14.58 8.20
N ALA A 102 1.44 14.72 6.89
CA ALA A 102 1.31 13.60 5.95
C ALA A 102 1.96 13.92 4.60
N TYR A 103 2.29 12.88 3.87
CA TYR A 103 2.87 12.95 2.53
C TYR A 103 2.12 12.02 1.57
N SER A 104 2.06 12.40 0.30
CA SER A 104 1.82 11.39 -0.72
C SER A 104 3.07 10.54 -0.94
N VAL A 105 2.87 9.27 -1.29
CA VAL A 105 3.95 8.31 -1.55
C VAL A 105 3.59 7.40 -2.71
N LEU A 106 4.59 6.99 -3.46
CA LEU A 106 4.51 5.87 -4.39
C LEU A 106 4.97 4.61 -3.67
N ARG A 107 4.04 3.67 -3.43
CA ARG A 107 4.30 2.47 -2.63
C ARG A 107 5.43 1.59 -3.20
N SER A 108 5.56 1.53 -4.52
CA SER A 108 6.68 0.83 -5.17
C SER A 108 8.05 1.38 -4.77
N GLU A 109 8.16 2.69 -4.58
CA GLU A 109 9.39 3.36 -4.18
C GLU A 109 9.57 3.33 -2.66
N PHE A 110 8.51 3.67 -1.92
CA PHE A 110 8.56 3.71 -0.46
C PHE A 110 8.83 2.32 0.13
N ASP A 111 8.12 1.28 -0.30
CA ASP A 111 8.29 -0.06 0.26
C ASP A 111 9.67 -0.64 -0.09
N ARG A 112 10.19 -0.33 -1.29
CA ARG A 112 11.54 -0.70 -1.69
C ARG A 112 12.61 -0.05 -0.81
N TRP A 113 12.49 1.25 -0.57
CA TRP A 113 13.36 1.96 0.35
C TRP A 113 13.21 1.43 1.78
N TYR A 114 11.98 1.21 2.24
CA TYR A 114 11.74 0.76 3.60
C TYR A 114 12.33 -0.64 3.86
N ALA A 115 12.41 -1.49 2.85
CA ALA A 115 13.05 -2.80 2.97
C ALA A 115 14.55 -2.68 3.32
N THR A 116 15.24 -1.64 2.85
CA THR A 116 16.65 -1.42 3.23
C THR A 116 16.84 -1.21 4.73
N LYS A 117 15.80 -0.73 5.44
CA LYS A 117 15.86 -0.54 6.90
C LYS A 117 15.86 -1.86 7.68
N ALA A 118 15.31 -2.93 7.10
CA ALA A 118 15.46 -4.27 7.67
C ALA A 118 16.86 -4.83 7.40
N GLU A 119 17.40 -4.60 6.18
CA GLU A 119 18.76 -5.00 5.83
C GLU A 119 19.82 -4.25 6.65
N GLU A 120 19.63 -2.95 6.91
CA GLU A 120 20.47 -2.15 7.81
C GLU A 120 20.47 -2.66 9.27
N ALA A 121 19.43 -3.41 9.66
CA ALA A 121 19.31 -4.07 10.96
C ALA A 121 19.76 -5.54 10.94
N ASP A 122 20.46 -5.97 9.90
CA ASP A 122 20.96 -7.34 9.66
C ASP A 122 19.89 -8.40 9.37
N ALA A 123 18.67 -8.02 8.92
CA ALA A 123 17.73 -8.97 8.32
C ALA A 123 18.08 -9.24 6.85
N GLU A 124 17.89 -10.47 6.40
CA GLU A 124 18.09 -10.83 5.00
C GLU A 124 16.77 -10.76 4.24
N VAL A 125 16.70 -9.99 3.13
CA VAL A 125 15.48 -9.84 2.32
C VAL A 125 15.67 -10.52 0.98
N TYR A 126 14.85 -11.55 0.71
CA TYR A 126 14.87 -12.33 -0.53
C TYR A 126 13.62 -12.06 -1.38
N PRO A 127 13.73 -11.24 -2.43
CA PRO A 127 12.66 -11.10 -3.43
C PRO A 127 12.59 -12.31 -4.34
N GLU A 128 11.47 -12.44 -5.07
CA GLU A 128 11.15 -13.53 -6.01
C GLU A 128 10.99 -14.90 -5.35
N PHE A 129 10.90 -14.97 -4.03
CA PHE A 129 10.60 -16.20 -3.27
C PHE A 129 9.13 -16.28 -2.90
N SER A 130 8.43 -17.26 -3.45
CA SER A 130 7.01 -17.50 -3.17
C SER A 130 6.84 -18.58 -2.11
N VAL A 131 6.38 -18.18 -0.93
CA VAL A 131 5.97 -19.14 0.11
C VAL A 131 4.63 -19.74 -0.28
N THR A 132 4.55 -21.07 -0.30
CA THR A 132 3.37 -21.82 -0.72
C THR A 132 2.55 -22.33 0.45
N ASP A 133 3.20 -22.65 1.57
CA ASP A 133 2.52 -23.14 2.77
C ASP A 133 3.37 -22.94 4.04
N VAL A 134 2.75 -23.18 5.19
CA VAL A 134 3.40 -23.22 6.50
C VAL A 134 3.81 -24.67 6.81
N LEU A 135 5.06 -24.88 7.20
CA LEU A 135 5.57 -26.19 7.59
C LEU A 135 5.14 -26.51 9.04
N TRP A 136 4.54 -27.68 9.21
CA TRP A 136 4.07 -28.15 10.51
C TRP A 136 4.82 -29.40 10.96
N GLU A 137 5.28 -29.44 12.20
CA GLU A 137 5.88 -30.60 12.86
C GLU A 137 5.26 -30.78 14.26
N ASP A 138 4.79 -31.96 14.55
CA ASP A 138 4.15 -32.30 15.84
C ASP A 138 3.09 -31.28 16.29
N GLY A 139 2.31 -30.73 15.34
CA GLY A 139 1.25 -29.76 15.61
C GLY A 139 1.77 -28.35 15.92
N ARG A 140 3.03 -28.06 15.64
CA ARG A 140 3.65 -26.72 15.78
C ARG A 140 4.20 -26.24 14.46
N VAL A 141 4.18 -24.93 14.25
CA VAL A 141 4.86 -24.30 13.12
C VAL A 141 6.37 -24.54 13.27
N ALA A 142 6.99 -25.06 12.21
CA ALA A 142 8.42 -25.37 12.12
C ALA A 142 9.16 -24.55 11.06
N GLY A 143 8.40 -23.85 10.19
CA GLY A 143 8.96 -23.07 9.08
C GLY A 143 7.95 -22.82 7.97
N VAL A 144 8.45 -22.70 6.76
CA VAL A 144 7.64 -22.52 5.55
C VAL A 144 8.12 -23.42 4.42
N THR A 145 7.23 -23.68 3.46
CA THR A 145 7.58 -24.30 2.17
C THR A 145 7.53 -23.26 1.06
N THR A 146 8.47 -23.34 0.12
CA THR A 146 8.50 -22.53 -1.10
C THR A 146 8.15 -23.37 -2.32
N GLY A 147 8.01 -22.76 -3.50
CA GLY A 147 7.78 -23.49 -4.74
C GLY A 147 9.03 -24.16 -5.34
N GLU A 148 10.19 -24.01 -4.69
CA GLU A 148 11.45 -24.56 -5.17
C GLU A 148 11.66 -26.02 -4.78
N PRO A 149 12.41 -26.82 -5.56
CA PRO A 149 12.85 -28.14 -5.14
C PRO A 149 13.63 -28.06 -3.82
N ASP A 150 13.30 -28.92 -2.86
CA ASP A 150 13.87 -28.90 -1.50
C ASP A 150 13.65 -27.56 -0.74
N GLY A 151 12.63 -26.81 -1.13
CA GLY A 151 12.33 -25.46 -0.66
C GLY A 151 11.70 -25.40 0.72
N GLU A 152 12.15 -26.18 1.71
CA GLU A 152 11.78 -26.06 3.11
C GLU A 152 12.77 -25.15 3.84
N LEU A 153 12.25 -24.10 4.49
CA LEU A 153 13.03 -23.24 5.37
C LEU A 153 12.48 -23.38 6.78
N ARG A 154 13.38 -23.62 7.75
CA ARG A 154 13.03 -23.87 9.14
C ARG A 154 13.28 -22.66 10.01
N ALA A 155 12.32 -22.35 10.88
CA ALA A 155 12.44 -21.28 11.85
C ALA A 155 11.72 -21.62 13.17
N ARG A 156 12.10 -20.89 14.21
CA ARG A 156 11.42 -20.97 15.52
C ARG A 156 10.06 -20.26 15.48
N VAL A 157 9.96 -19.18 14.68
CA VAL A 157 8.75 -18.36 14.50
C VAL A 157 8.56 -18.06 13.02
N VAL A 158 7.30 -18.06 12.57
CA VAL A 158 6.90 -17.57 11.25
C VAL A 158 5.94 -16.40 11.45
N VAL A 159 6.28 -15.26 10.85
CA VAL A 159 5.43 -14.06 10.82
C VAL A 159 4.77 -13.98 9.45
N LEU A 160 3.45 -14.16 9.40
CA LEU A 160 2.67 -14.04 8.18
C LEU A 160 2.25 -12.58 7.99
N ALA A 161 2.91 -11.88 7.06
CA ALA A 161 2.63 -10.52 6.65
C ALA A 161 2.25 -10.48 5.15
N ASP A 162 1.48 -11.47 4.71
CA ASP A 162 1.13 -11.78 3.33
C ASP A 162 0.03 -10.89 2.72
N GLY A 163 -0.32 -9.82 3.44
CA GLY A 163 -1.14 -8.70 2.96
C GLY A 163 -2.65 -8.97 3.00
N ALA A 164 -3.42 -8.16 2.28
CA ALA A 164 -4.88 -8.16 2.36
C ALA A 164 -5.52 -9.50 1.99
N ASN A 165 -4.95 -10.23 1.03
CA ASN A 165 -5.48 -11.53 0.63
C ASN A 165 -5.23 -12.62 1.67
N SER A 166 -4.14 -12.52 2.43
CA SER A 166 -3.79 -13.39 3.58
C SER A 166 -3.99 -14.88 3.34
N LEU A 167 -3.60 -15.37 2.17
CA LEU A 167 -3.85 -16.77 1.76
C LEU A 167 -3.15 -17.79 2.66
N LEU A 168 -1.94 -17.46 3.12
CA LEU A 168 -1.20 -18.33 4.03
C LEU A 168 -1.80 -18.30 5.43
N ALA A 169 -2.24 -17.14 5.91
CA ALA A 169 -2.92 -17.03 7.19
C ALA A 169 -4.25 -17.78 7.20
N GLN A 170 -5.00 -17.82 6.08
CA GLN A 170 -6.19 -18.67 5.92
C GLN A 170 -5.82 -20.16 6.02
N ARG A 171 -4.82 -20.61 5.25
CA ARG A 171 -4.36 -22.02 5.26
C ARG A 171 -3.85 -22.44 6.63
N ALA A 172 -3.21 -21.54 7.36
CA ALA A 172 -2.76 -21.75 8.72
C ALA A 172 -3.90 -21.75 9.76
N GLY A 173 -5.14 -21.47 9.34
CA GLY A 173 -6.31 -21.43 10.22
C GLY A 173 -6.37 -20.21 11.13
N LEU A 174 -5.61 -19.15 10.85
CA LEU A 174 -5.54 -17.92 11.65
C LEU A 174 -6.74 -16.99 11.41
N HIS A 175 -7.38 -17.09 10.26
CA HIS A 175 -8.66 -16.43 9.99
C HIS A 175 -9.50 -17.22 8.98
N ARG A 176 -10.78 -16.90 8.88
CA ARG A 176 -11.68 -17.49 7.89
C ARG A 176 -11.35 -17.01 6.48
N GLU A 177 -11.84 -17.73 5.48
CA GLU A 177 -11.86 -17.22 4.11
C GLU A 177 -12.66 -15.91 4.04
N TRP A 178 -12.16 -14.95 3.25
CA TRP A 178 -12.85 -13.69 3.00
C TRP A 178 -14.05 -13.91 2.10
N GLU A 179 -15.19 -13.39 2.50
CA GLU A 179 -16.34 -13.30 1.62
C GLU A 179 -16.25 -12.03 0.76
N PRO A 180 -16.92 -11.98 -0.42
CA PRO A 180 -16.91 -10.78 -1.26
C PRO A 180 -17.37 -9.50 -0.55
N MET A 181 -18.19 -9.61 0.49
CA MET A 181 -18.62 -8.50 1.35
C MET A 181 -17.50 -7.95 2.27
N ASP A 182 -16.44 -8.73 2.49
CA ASP A 182 -15.33 -8.34 3.36
C ASP A 182 -14.24 -7.56 2.59
N GLN A 183 -14.33 -7.52 1.27
CA GLN A 183 -13.27 -7.01 0.40
C GLN A 183 -13.79 -5.93 -0.55
N ALA A 184 -12.88 -5.01 -0.92
CA ALA A 184 -13.08 -4.07 -2.02
C ALA A 184 -12.04 -4.32 -3.12
N LEU A 185 -12.45 -4.18 -4.36
CA LEU A 185 -11.55 -4.21 -5.51
C LEU A 185 -11.32 -2.78 -6.02
N VAL A 186 -10.07 -2.44 -6.23
CA VAL A 186 -9.64 -1.09 -6.60
C VAL A 186 -8.80 -1.15 -7.87
N ALA A 187 -9.07 -0.26 -8.82
CA ALA A 187 -8.19 0.04 -9.94
C ALA A 187 -7.53 1.41 -9.72
N LYS A 188 -6.23 1.52 -10.03
CA LYS A 188 -5.44 2.74 -9.88
C LYS A 188 -4.52 2.93 -11.07
N GLU A 189 -4.40 4.16 -11.51
CA GLU A 189 -3.40 4.59 -12.48
C GLU A 189 -2.50 5.69 -11.91
N LEU A 190 -1.27 5.74 -12.44
CA LEU A 190 -0.34 6.82 -12.23
C LEU A 190 -0.24 7.61 -13.54
N ILE A 191 -0.64 8.87 -13.52
CA ILE A 191 -0.62 9.77 -14.68
C ILE A 191 0.53 10.74 -14.51
N GLY A 192 1.53 10.68 -15.40
CA GLY A 192 2.65 11.65 -15.43
C GLY A 192 2.17 13.03 -15.79
N LEU A 193 2.57 14.03 -15.00
CA LEU A 193 2.20 15.43 -15.20
C LEU A 193 3.29 16.34 -14.61
N PRO A 194 3.78 17.36 -15.34
CA PRO A 194 4.77 18.29 -14.80
C PRO A 194 4.33 18.96 -13.49
N ALA A 195 5.27 19.18 -12.59
CA ALA A 195 5.01 19.72 -11.25
C ALA A 195 4.22 21.03 -11.28
N GLU A 196 4.61 21.98 -12.17
CA GLU A 196 3.91 23.25 -12.34
C GLU A 196 2.46 23.10 -12.82
N LYS A 197 2.18 22.09 -13.66
CA LYS A 197 0.82 21.80 -14.09
C LYS A 197 -0.02 21.23 -12.96
N ILE A 198 0.57 20.43 -12.08
CA ILE A 198 -0.12 19.94 -10.87
C ILE A 198 -0.45 21.12 -9.96
N ASP A 199 0.52 22.00 -9.71
CA ASP A 199 0.32 23.19 -8.88
C ASP A 199 -0.82 24.06 -9.42
N ASP A 200 -0.85 24.32 -10.72
CA ASP A 200 -1.88 25.13 -11.38
C ASP A 200 -3.27 24.49 -11.34
N ARG A 201 -3.38 23.21 -11.74
CA ARG A 201 -4.68 22.52 -11.86
C ARG A 201 -5.35 22.27 -10.53
N PHE A 202 -4.56 22.00 -9.50
CA PHE A 202 -5.06 21.77 -8.16
C PHE A 202 -5.06 23.06 -7.30
N ALA A 203 -4.64 24.19 -7.87
CA ALA A 203 -4.50 25.49 -7.18
C ALA A 203 -3.70 25.37 -5.89
N LEU A 204 -2.55 24.69 -5.96
CA LEU A 204 -1.66 24.41 -4.83
C LEU A 204 -0.49 25.40 -4.80
N PRO A 205 0.00 25.77 -3.62
CA PRO A 205 1.33 26.36 -3.52
C PRO A 205 2.39 25.37 -4.00
N THR A 206 3.47 25.87 -4.56
CA THR A 206 4.53 25.08 -5.18
C THR A 206 5.02 23.95 -4.29
N GLY A 207 4.95 22.72 -4.81
CA GLY A 207 5.46 21.52 -4.17
C GLY A 207 4.60 20.96 -3.05
N LEU A 208 3.47 21.60 -2.71
CA LEU A 208 2.52 21.07 -1.73
C LEU A 208 1.46 20.20 -2.41
N GLY A 209 0.77 19.38 -1.61
CA GLY A 209 -0.11 18.33 -2.12
C GLY A 209 -1.53 18.38 -1.60
N THR A 210 -2.41 17.69 -2.31
CA THR A 210 -3.81 17.47 -1.95
C THR A 210 -4.20 16.01 -2.12
N ALA A 211 -5.18 15.58 -1.32
CA ALA A 211 -5.85 14.30 -1.43
C ALA A 211 -7.35 14.51 -1.63
N TYR A 212 -7.92 13.81 -2.60
CA TYR A 212 -9.36 13.84 -2.89
C TYR A 212 -9.96 12.48 -2.55
N GLU A 213 -11.08 12.48 -1.86
CA GLU A 213 -12.00 11.36 -1.67
C GLU A 213 -13.30 11.69 -2.39
N ILE A 214 -13.72 10.85 -3.33
CA ILE A 214 -14.74 11.16 -4.30
C ILE A 214 -15.79 10.05 -4.34
N PHE A 215 -17.03 10.39 -4.08
CA PHE A 215 -18.15 9.46 -3.96
C PHE A 215 -19.15 9.62 -5.10
N GLY A 216 -20.13 8.72 -5.18
CA GLY A 216 -21.21 8.77 -6.15
C GLY A 216 -20.81 8.22 -7.51
N GLU A 217 -20.84 9.05 -8.56
CA GLU A 217 -20.56 8.60 -9.92
C GLU A 217 -19.14 8.08 -10.13
N SER A 218 -18.19 8.40 -9.25
CA SER A 218 -16.84 7.81 -9.25
C SER A 218 -16.85 6.28 -9.13
N THR A 219 -17.91 5.71 -8.57
CA THR A 219 -18.10 4.26 -8.37
C THR A 219 -19.38 3.75 -9.03
N TRP A 220 -19.98 4.52 -9.95
CA TRP A 220 -21.29 4.22 -10.55
C TRP A 220 -22.39 4.04 -9.49
N GLY A 221 -22.29 4.76 -8.38
CA GLY A 221 -23.23 4.68 -7.26
C GLY A 221 -23.08 3.45 -6.37
N LEU A 222 -22.10 2.56 -6.63
CA LEU A 222 -21.80 1.43 -5.77
C LEU A 222 -21.12 1.88 -4.47
N LEU A 223 -21.17 1.04 -3.44
CA LEU A 223 -20.52 1.32 -2.18
C LEU A 223 -18.98 1.28 -2.33
N GLY A 224 -18.38 2.46 -2.27
CA GLY A 224 -16.96 2.65 -2.50
C GLY A 224 -16.61 4.12 -2.66
N TYR A 225 -15.41 4.40 -3.19
CA TYR A 225 -14.99 5.77 -3.48
C TYR A 225 -13.90 5.81 -4.55
N GLY A 226 -13.83 6.94 -5.24
CA GLY A 226 -12.69 7.34 -6.07
C GLY A 226 -11.71 8.19 -5.28
N PHE A 227 -10.48 8.25 -5.72
CA PHE A 227 -9.47 9.09 -5.09
C PHE A 227 -8.53 9.73 -6.11
N ILE A 228 -7.96 10.87 -5.75
CA ILE A 228 -6.86 11.53 -6.46
C ILE A 228 -5.83 11.99 -5.43
N TYR A 229 -4.57 11.64 -5.65
CA TYR A 229 -3.44 12.13 -4.85
C TYR A 229 -2.43 12.78 -5.77
N THR A 230 -1.99 13.99 -5.42
CA THR A 230 -0.93 14.68 -6.16
C THR A 230 0.44 14.22 -5.68
N ASN A 231 1.30 13.84 -6.61
CA ASN A 231 2.71 13.49 -6.39
C ASN A 231 3.61 14.60 -6.97
N LYS A 232 4.93 14.45 -6.91
CA LYS A 232 5.88 15.46 -7.43
C LYS A 232 5.66 15.74 -8.93
N GLU A 233 5.67 14.69 -9.74
CA GLU A 233 5.55 14.77 -11.20
C GLU A 233 4.50 13.78 -11.75
N SER A 234 3.50 13.44 -10.92
CA SER A 234 2.41 12.56 -11.32
C SER A 234 1.18 12.78 -10.46
N ILE A 235 0.08 12.18 -10.90
CA ILE A 235 -1.17 12.10 -10.15
C ILE A 235 -1.51 10.62 -10.01
N SER A 236 -1.78 10.18 -8.78
CA SER A 236 -2.40 8.89 -8.52
C SER A 236 -3.91 9.06 -8.58
N ILE A 237 -4.59 8.37 -9.50
CA ILE A 237 -6.04 8.36 -9.60
C ILE A 237 -6.54 6.92 -9.52
N GLY A 238 -7.62 6.68 -8.81
CA GLY A 238 -8.21 5.36 -8.72
C GLY A 238 -9.65 5.39 -8.24
N THR A 239 -10.30 4.25 -8.37
CA THR A 239 -11.65 4.01 -7.87
C THR A 239 -11.80 2.56 -7.48
N GLY A 240 -12.73 2.28 -6.57
CA GLY A 240 -13.01 0.94 -6.13
C GLY A 240 -14.32 0.84 -5.39
N ALA A 241 -14.88 -0.37 -5.38
CA ALA A 241 -16.13 -0.68 -4.71
C ALA A 241 -16.05 -2.04 -4.02
N LEU A 242 -17.04 -2.35 -3.20
CA LEU A 242 -17.18 -3.68 -2.60
C LEU A 242 -17.17 -4.75 -3.69
N LEU A 243 -16.42 -5.81 -3.45
CA LEU A 243 -16.31 -6.90 -4.41
C LEU A 243 -17.67 -7.58 -4.68
N GLN A 244 -18.52 -7.68 -3.65
CA GLN A 244 -19.88 -8.21 -3.82
C GLN A 244 -20.70 -7.38 -4.80
N ASP A 245 -20.68 -6.05 -4.66
CA ASP A 245 -21.45 -5.16 -5.55
C ASP A 245 -20.95 -5.26 -7.01
N LEU A 246 -19.65 -5.39 -7.19
CA LEU A 246 -19.05 -5.58 -8.53
C LEU A 246 -19.47 -6.92 -9.14
N ILE A 247 -19.55 -8.00 -8.35
CA ILE A 247 -20.02 -9.31 -8.79
C ILE A 247 -21.50 -9.25 -9.18
N ASP A 248 -22.34 -8.68 -8.31
CA ASP A 248 -23.79 -8.64 -8.50
C ASP A 248 -24.21 -7.78 -9.71
N THR A 249 -23.46 -6.72 -9.99
CA THR A 249 -23.74 -5.82 -11.12
C THR A 249 -22.99 -6.19 -12.40
N GLY A 250 -21.95 -7.02 -12.31
CA GLY A 250 -21.05 -7.34 -13.42
C GLY A 250 -20.17 -6.17 -13.87
N VAL A 251 -20.04 -5.12 -13.06
CA VAL A 251 -19.22 -3.95 -13.36
C VAL A 251 -17.75 -4.29 -13.29
N ASN A 252 -16.99 -3.94 -14.33
CA ASN A 252 -15.54 -4.05 -14.35
C ASN A 252 -14.92 -2.78 -13.73
N VAL A 253 -14.06 -2.95 -12.74
CA VAL A 253 -13.43 -1.84 -12.03
C VAL A 253 -12.54 -0.96 -12.94
N ASN A 254 -11.97 -1.52 -14.02
CA ASN A 254 -11.18 -0.74 -14.98
C ASN A 254 -12.09 0.16 -15.83
N ASP A 255 -13.25 -0.35 -16.27
CA ASP A 255 -14.25 0.46 -16.99
C ASP A 255 -14.78 1.59 -16.09
N MET A 256 -14.96 1.30 -14.81
CA MET A 256 -15.34 2.28 -13.79
C MET A 256 -14.29 3.39 -13.66
N LEU A 257 -13.00 3.03 -13.60
CA LEU A 257 -11.90 3.99 -13.59
C LEU A 257 -11.83 4.84 -14.86
N ASP A 258 -12.01 4.21 -16.01
CA ASP A 258 -12.03 4.92 -17.32
C ASP A 258 -13.18 5.92 -17.42
N ARG A 259 -14.36 5.59 -16.92
CA ARG A 259 -15.47 6.52 -16.85
C ARG A 259 -15.21 7.64 -15.85
N PHE A 260 -14.69 7.32 -14.68
CA PHE A 260 -14.31 8.31 -13.66
C PHE A 260 -13.32 9.36 -14.21
N LYS A 261 -12.29 8.93 -14.94
CA LYS A 261 -11.33 9.83 -15.61
C LYS A 261 -11.98 10.76 -16.65
N ARG A 262 -13.06 10.34 -17.29
CA ARG A 262 -13.78 11.13 -18.31
C ARG A 262 -14.83 12.07 -17.72
N HIS A 263 -15.11 11.97 -16.42
CA HIS A 263 -16.09 12.85 -15.78
C HIS A 263 -15.73 14.33 -15.99
N PRO A 264 -16.71 15.23 -16.36
CA PRO A 264 -16.43 16.62 -16.72
C PRO A 264 -15.67 17.41 -15.64
N ALA A 265 -15.90 17.11 -14.38
CA ALA A 265 -15.20 17.77 -13.27
C ALA A 265 -13.79 17.18 -12.99
N ILE A 266 -13.47 15.99 -13.52
CA ILE A 266 -12.21 15.27 -13.25
C ILE A 266 -11.25 15.37 -14.44
N ALA A 267 -11.73 15.20 -15.67
CA ALA A 267 -10.92 15.20 -16.87
C ALA A 267 -9.99 16.42 -16.99
N PRO A 268 -10.40 17.66 -16.66
CA PRO A 268 -9.52 18.83 -16.72
C PRO A 268 -8.35 18.78 -15.72
N LEU A 269 -8.46 18.01 -14.64
CA LEU A 269 -7.41 17.87 -13.63
C LEU A 269 -6.25 16.98 -14.11
N ILE A 270 -6.57 16.03 -14.99
CA ILE A 270 -5.64 14.96 -15.39
C ILE A 270 -5.21 15.01 -16.87
N ALA A 271 -5.81 15.90 -17.68
CA ALA A 271 -5.58 15.97 -19.15
C ALA A 271 -4.21 16.51 -19.56
#